data_7a387bec77a9d833763901b24c62676c
#
_entry.id   7a387bec77a9d833763901b24c62676c
#
_cell.length_a   1.000
_cell.length_b   1.000
_cell.length_c   1.000
_cell.angle_alpha   90.00
_cell.angle_beta   90.00
_cell.angle_gamma   90.00
#
_symmetry.space_group_name_H-M   'P 1'
#
loop_
_entity.id
_entity.type
_entity.pdbx_description
1 polymer ?
#
loop_
_entity_poly.entity_id
_entity_poly.type
_entity_poly.pdbx_seq_one_letter_code
_entity_poly.pdbx_strand_id
1 'polypeptide(L)'
;MRILLPLLILISISSRAQTLRAGEAISLIQHRYAGTPPLNTVDTIKAGDPNTLVTGITTTFLDTMEVLRAAVRRGDNLIITHEPTFYNHLDNTKFFTDDPVYKEKLAFIEQHHLVVFRLHDEIHADTTDHILKGIYEELGWDKYPHPPGPRGQYFVTVPQVTLAELARSLQSKLHVQTLRVEGDPNLSISHVAFLPGSSGLEKQVLALRQPGIEVLIAGEASEWETVEYVRDAVAQGKNKALILLGHQVSEEPGMERCAKDLRELFPGIRVDHIVAGQPLWNPEHGPVANSPQ
;
A
#
# COMPACT_ATOMS: atom_id res chain seq x y z
N MET A 1 -47.31 -30.12 -47.78
CA MET A 1 -46.72 -29.98 -46.43
C MET A 1 -45.38 -29.24 -46.63
N ARG A 2 -45.37 -27.89 -46.41
CA ARG A 2 -44.16 -27.06 -46.60
C ARG A 2 -43.47 -26.94 -45.24
N ILE A 3 -42.26 -27.46 -45.13
CA ILE A 3 -41.41 -27.37 -43.94
C ILE A 3 -40.71 -26.03 -43.99
N LEU A 4 -41.07 -25.10 -43.09
CA LEU A 4 -40.34 -23.86 -42.86
C LEU A 4 -39.15 -24.20 -41.94
N LEU A 5 -37.93 -24.05 -42.43
CA LEU A 5 -36.71 -24.04 -41.63
C LEU A 5 -36.56 -22.70 -40.93
N PRO A 6 -36.32 -22.63 -39.60
CA PRO A 6 -36.03 -21.35 -38.96
C PRO A 6 -34.59 -20.93 -39.27
N LEU A 7 -34.41 -19.75 -39.81
CA LEU A 7 -33.14 -19.09 -40.02
C LEU A 7 -32.59 -18.61 -38.67
N LEU A 8 -31.61 -19.31 -38.09
CA LEU A 8 -30.85 -18.88 -36.94
C LEU A 8 -29.93 -17.72 -37.34
N ILE A 9 -30.31 -16.48 -36.96
CA ILE A 9 -29.42 -15.33 -37.08
C ILE A 9 -28.44 -15.38 -35.90
N LEU A 10 -27.20 -15.79 -36.17
CA LEU A 10 -26.07 -15.64 -35.28
C LEU A 10 -25.71 -14.14 -35.18
N ILE A 11 -26.17 -13.48 -34.13
CA ILE A 11 -25.70 -12.13 -33.80
C ILE A 11 -24.28 -12.29 -33.20
N SER A 12 -23.27 -12.03 -34.02
CA SER A 12 -21.89 -11.90 -33.58
C SER A 12 -21.80 -10.63 -32.75
N ILE A 13 -21.81 -10.78 -31.43
CA ILE A 13 -21.45 -9.71 -30.51
C ILE A 13 -19.94 -9.50 -30.67
N SER A 14 -19.56 -8.59 -31.56
CA SER A 14 -18.18 -8.09 -31.61
C SER A 14 -17.93 -7.35 -30.30
N SER A 15 -17.31 -8.02 -29.34
CA SER A 15 -16.68 -7.36 -28.21
C SER A 15 -15.67 -6.36 -28.78
N ARG A 16 -16.02 -5.09 -28.84
CA ARG A 16 -15.04 -4.02 -29.04
C ARG A 16 -14.09 -4.11 -27.85
N ALA A 17 -12.90 -4.65 -28.08
CA ALA A 17 -11.82 -4.49 -27.13
C ALA A 17 -11.72 -3.00 -26.81
N GLN A 18 -11.99 -2.62 -25.59
CA GLN A 18 -11.93 -1.23 -25.17
C GLN A 18 -10.47 -0.81 -25.28
N THR A 19 -10.16 0.06 -26.23
CA THR A 19 -8.81 0.59 -26.45
C THR A 19 -8.56 1.70 -25.43
N LEU A 20 -8.31 1.32 -24.18
CA LEU A 20 -8.03 2.24 -23.09
C LEU A 20 -6.54 2.63 -23.08
N ARG A 21 -6.24 3.92 -23.09
CA ARG A 21 -4.87 4.43 -22.93
C ARG A 21 -4.53 4.60 -21.47
N ALA A 22 -3.24 4.50 -21.13
CA ALA A 22 -2.77 4.63 -19.75
C ALA A 22 -3.19 5.96 -19.10
N GLY A 23 -3.09 7.08 -19.83
CA GLY A 23 -3.55 8.39 -19.32
C GLY A 23 -5.05 8.45 -19.03
N GLU A 24 -5.88 7.78 -19.86
CA GLU A 24 -7.32 7.69 -19.62
C GLU A 24 -7.62 6.82 -18.40
N ALA A 25 -6.94 5.67 -18.28
CA ALA A 25 -7.06 4.81 -17.11
C ALA A 25 -6.66 5.53 -15.83
N ILE A 26 -5.54 6.25 -15.84
CA ILE A 26 -5.05 7.04 -14.69
C ILE A 26 -6.08 8.10 -14.31
N SER A 27 -6.64 8.83 -15.27
CA SER A 27 -7.67 9.83 -14.98
C SER A 27 -8.93 9.23 -14.33
N LEU A 28 -9.34 8.02 -14.72
CA LEU A 28 -10.44 7.30 -14.10
C LEU A 28 -10.09 6.84 -12.68
N ILE A 29 -8.86 6.38 -12.46
CA ILE A 29 -8.35 5.98 -11.13
C ILE A 29 -8.32 7.20 -10.20
N GLN A 30 -7.76 8.31 -10.65
CA GLN A 30 -7.75 9.55 -9.89
C GLN A 30 -9.18 10.01 -9.54
N HIS A 31 -10.09 9.98 -10.48
CA HIS A 31 -11.50 10.33 -10.21
C HIS A 31 -12.17 9.39 -9.20
N ARG A 32 -11.77 8.11 -9.17
CA ARG A 32 -12.29 7.11 -8.20
C ARG A 32 -11.87 7.41 -6.77
N TYR A 33 -10.63 7.89 -6.57
CA TYR A 33 -10.06 8.17 -5.25
C TYR A 33 -10.06 9.65 -4.90
N ALA A 34 -10.22 10.53 -5.89
CA ALA A 34 -10.11 11.96 -5.66
C ALA A 34 -11.25 12.49 -4.79
N GLY A 35 -10.89 12.67 -3.54
CA GLY A 35 -11.18 13.92 -2.92
C GLY A 35 -10.52 15.09 -3.70
N THR A 36 -10.15 16.14 -3.03
CA THR A 36 -9.34 17.21 -3.68
C THR A 36 -7.88 16.85 -3.50
N PRO A 37 -7.14 16.49 -4.57
CA PRO A 37 -5.72 16.21 -4.45
C PRO A 37 -4.98 17.43 -3.88
N PRO A 38 -3.93 17.22 -3.06
CA PRO A 38 -3.13 18.32 -2.55
C PRO A 38 -2.49 19.10 -3.71
N LEU A 39 -2.34 20.41 -3.52
CA LEU A 39 -1.46 21.20 -4.37
C LEU A 39 -0.04 20.61 -4.28
N ASN A 40 0.59 20.27 -5.37
CA ASN A 40 1.90 19.61 -5.45
C ASN A 40 1.86 18.11 -5.08
N THR A 41 0.81 17.40 -5.47
CA THR A 41 0.72 15.94 -5.28
C THR A 41 1.88 15.20 -5.95
N VAL A 42 2.27 14.09 -5.32
CA VAL A 42 3.20 13.13 -5.92
C VAL A 42 2.52 12.14 -6.87
N ASP A 43 1.19 12.19 -7.00
CA ASP A 43 0.38 11.29 -7.83
C ASP A 43 0.47 11.68 -9.31
N THR A 44 1.57 11.27 -9.91
CA THR A 44 1.94 11.57 -11.30
C THR A 44 2.52 10.34 -12.00
N ILE A 45 2.57 10.37 -13.33
CA ILE A 45 3.33 9.39 -14.09
C ILE A 45 4.82 9.60 -13.80
N LYS A 46 5.50 8.55 -13.34
CA LYS A 46 6.93 8.56 -13.00
C LYS A 46 7.79 8.14 -14.19
N ALA A 47 7.27 7.27 -15.05
CA ALA A 47 7.92 6.85 -16.28
C ALA A 47 6.88 6.31 -17.27
N GLY A 48 7.22 6.30 -18.57
CA GLY A 48 6.37 5.78 -19.65
C GLY A 48 5.52 6.83 -20.37
N ASP A 49 4.87 6.41 -21.46
CA ASP A 49 4.04 7.28 -22.31
C ASP A 49 2.54 7.09 -21.93
N PRO A 50 1.82 8.15 -21.52
CA PRO A 50 0.39 8.10 -21.23
C PRO A 50 -0.48 7.63 -22.42
N ASN A 51 0.03 7.69 -23.63
CA ASN A 51 -0.67 7.19 -24.82
C ASN A 51 -0.56 5.67 -25.02
N THR A 52 0.23 4.97 -24.22
CA THR A 52 0.37 3.51 -24.30
C THR A 52 -0.99 2.83 -24.08
N LEU A 53 -1.34 1.88 -24.95
CA LEU A 53 -2.55 1.06 -24.78
C LEU A 53 -2.38 0.12 -23.59
N VAL A 54 -3.35 0.10 -22.69
CA VAL A 54 -3.32 -0.77 -21.50
C VAL A 54 -3.61 -2.21 -21.90
N THR A 55 -2.71 -3.11 -21.57
CA THR A 55 -2.84 -4.57 -21.76
C THR A 55 -3.19 -5.30 -20.47
N GLY A 56 -2.85 -4.73 -19.33
CA GLY A 56 -3.16 -5.17 -17.98
C GLY A 56 -2.63 -4.16 -16.98
N ILE A 57 -3.15 -4.20 -15.77
CA ILE A 57 -2.85 -3.30 -14.66
C ILE A 57 -2.27 -4.10 -13.51
N THR A 58 -1.14 -3.65 -12.98
CA THR A 58 -0.56 -4.17 -11.73
C THR A 58 -0.67 -3.09 -10.66
N THR A 59 -1.22 -3.42 -9.49
CA THR A 59 -1.07 -2.61 -8.28
C THR A 59 0.02 -3.20 -7.39
N THR A 60 0.75 -2.36 -6.68
CA THR A 60 1.82 -2.77 -5.76
C THR A 60 2.10 -1.67 -4.75
N PHE A 61 2.67 -2.03 -3.60
CA PHE A 61 3.21 -1.04 -2.67
C PHE A 61 4.40 -0.30 -3.29
N LEU A 62 5.33 -1.03 -3.90
CA LEU A 62 6.53 -0.48 -4.52
C LEU A 62 6.90 -1.24 -5.81
N ASP A 63 7.14 -0.53 -6.88
CA ASP A 63 7.52 -1.08 -8.18
C ASP A 63 9.00 -1.51 -8.23
N THR A 64 9.36 -2.50 -7.38
CA THR A 64 10.70 -3.09 -7.38
C THR A 64 11.02 -3.74 -8.72
N MET A 65 12.29 -4.03 -9.00
CA MET A 65 12.68 -4.75 -10.23
C MET A 65 12.00 -6.13 -10.33
N GLU A 66 11.78 -6.82 -9.20
CA GLU A 66 11.04 -8.08 -9.16
C GLU A 66 9.57 -7.88 -9.55
N VAL A 67 8.92 -6.85 -9.02
CA VAL A 67 7.53 -6.50 -9.38
C VAL A 67 7.42 -6.15 -10.86
N LEU A 68 8.30 -5.30 -11.37
CA LEU A 68 8.31 -4.91 -12.79
C LEU A 68 8.50 -6.12 -13.71
N ARG A 69 9.44 -7.01 -13.38
CA ARG A 69 9.64 -8.27 -14.13
C ARG A 69 8.42 -9.19 -14.07
N ALA A 70 7.75 -9.26 -12.90
CA ALA A 70 6.55 -10.08 -12.76
C ALA A 70 5.38 -9.50 -13.57
N ALA A 71 5.19 -8.17 -13.55
CA ALA A 71 4.19 -7.50 -14.38
C ALA A 71 4.40 -7.77 -15.88
N VAL A 72 5.64 -7.66 -16.37
CA VAL A 72 5.99 -7.97 -17.76
C VAL A 72 5.67 -9.44 -18.10
N ARG A 73 6.02 -10.40 -17.21
CA ARG A 73 5.68 -11.83 -17.44
C ARG A 73 4.18 -12.08 -17.56
N ARG A 74 3.37 -11.28 -16.87
CA ARG A 74 1.90 -11.35 -16.92
C ARG A 74 1.31 -10.60 -18.11
N GLY A 75 2.12 -9.77 -18.79
CA GLY A 75 1.68 -8.89 -19.87
C GLY A 75 0.95 -7.64 -19.37
N ASP A 76 1.20 -7.23 -18.13
CA ASP A 76 0.71 -5.97 -17.60
C ASP A 76 1.68 -4.84 -17.95
N ASN A 77 1.16 -3.70 -18.36
CA ASN A 77 1.98 -2.56 -18.74
C ASN A 77 1.61 -1.23 -18.07
N LEU A 78 0.51 -1.18 -17.30
CA LEU A 78 0.20 -0.07 -16.42
C LEU A 78 0.44 -0.48 -14.96
N ILE A 79 1.44 0.15 -14.34
CA ILE A 79 1.85 -0.13 -12.97
C ILE A 79 1.34 0.99 -12.07
N ILE A 80 0.54 0.65 -11.09
CA ILE A 80 0.06 1.57 -10.05
C ILE A 80 0.84 1.28 -8.79
N THR A 81 1.83 2.11 -8.49
CA THR A 81 2.67 2.00 -7.30
C THR A 81 2.22 3.00 -6.23
N HIS A 82 2.32 2.63 -4.96
CA HIS A 82 2.01 3.53 -3.86
C HIS A 82 3.22 4.41 -3.51
N GLU A 83 4.39 3.81 -3.43
CA GLU A 83 5.63 4.46 -3.02
C GLU A 83 6.53 4.85 -4.20
N PRO A 84 7.58 5.68 -3.96
CA PRO A 84 8.41 6.24 -5.03
C PRO A 84 9.08 5.20 -5.92
N THR A 85 9.01 5.40 -7.23
CA THR A 85 9.75 4.62 -8.21
C THR A 85 11.27 4.81 -8.08
N PHE A 86 11.73 6.04 -7.76
CA PHE A 86 13.13 6.43 -7.80
C PHE A 86 13.68 6.93 -6.45
N TYR A 87 13.48 6.14 -5.39
CA TYR A 87 14.22 6.15 -4.11
C TYR A 87 14.14 7.43 -3.25
N ASN A 88 13.25 8.37 -3.54
CA ASN A 88 12.96 9.51 -2.68
C ASN A 88 11.52 9.99 -2.87
N HIS A 89 10.94 10.61 -1.84
CA HIS A 89 9.53 10.98 -1.80
C HIS A 89 9.03 11.76 -3.04
N LEU A 90 9.84 12.63 -3.60
CA LEU A 90 9.47 13.45 -4.75
C LEU A 90 9.81 12.80 -6.11
N ASP A 91 10.38 11.59 -6.11
CA ASP A 91 10.96 10.97 -7.31
C ASP A 91 11.95 11.90 -8.06
N ASN A 92 12.71 12.69 -7.30
CA ASN A 92 13.72 13.57 -7.88
C ASN A 92 14.96 12.77 -8.28
N THR A 93 15.18 12.65 -9.58
CA THR A 93 16.23 11.80 -10.17
C THR A 93 17.58 12.50 -10.33
N LYS A 94 17.69 13.81 -10.02
CA LYS A 94 18.93 14.58 -10.23
C LYS A 94 20.15 13.97 -9.54
N PHE A 95 19.97 13.44 -8.33
CA PHE A 95 21.04 12.79 -7.57
C PHE A 95 21.49 11.46 -8.22
N PHE A 96 20.58 10.78 -8.92
CA PHE A 96 20.79 9.45 -9.48
C PHE A 96 21.17 9.44 -10.97
N THR A 97 21.37 10.60 -11.60
CA THR A 97 21.55 10.73 -13.05
C THR A 97 22.66 9.82 -13.61
N ASP A 98 23.73 9.58 -12.84
CA ASP A 98 24.83 8.70 -13.23
C ASP A 98 24.84 7.34 -12.51
N ASP A 99 23.85 7.10 -11.64
CA ASP A 99 23.75 5.86 -10.87
C ASP A 99 23.30 4.69 -11.75
N PRO A 100 24.01 3.54 -11.74
CA PRO A 100 23.66 2.40 -12.57
C PRO A 100 22.34 1.74 -12.19
N VAL A 101 21.97 1.72 -10.89
CA VAL A 101 20.73 1.08 -10.41
C VAL A 101 19.52 1.86 -10.96
N TYR A 102 19.56 3.18 -10.89
CA TYR A 102 18.54 4.04 -11.49
C TYR A 102 18.44 3.85 -13.01
N LYS A 103 19.60 3.89 -13.71
CA LYS A 103 19.64 3.78 -15.17
C LYS A 103 19.09 2.43 -15.65
N GLU A 104 19.44 1.34 -14.99
CA GLU A 104 18.96 0.00 -15.33
C GLU A 104 17.45 -0.14 -15.09
N LYS A 105 16.92 0.41 -13.99
CA LYS A 105 15.48 0.41 -13.73
C LYS A 105 14.72 1.22 -14.78
N LEU A 106 15.18 2.43 -15.08
CA LEU A 106 14.55 3.27 -16.11
C LEU A 106 14.60 2.61 -17.49
N ALA A 107 15.75 2.08 -17.90
CA ALA A 107 15.91 1.36 -19.16
C ALA A 107 14.98 0.15 -19.27
N PHE A 108 14.78 -0.59 -18.17
CA PHE A 108 13.84 -1.71 -18.14
C PHE A 108 12.41 -1.25 -18.38
N ILE A 109 11.97 -0.18 -17.71
CA ILE A 109 10.62 0.41 -17.86
C ILE A 109 10.41 0.84 -19.32
N GLU A 110 11.38 1.55 -19.91
CA GLU A 110 11.32 2.03 -21.30
C GLU A 110 11.31 0.87 -22.30
N GLN A 111 12.21 -0.11 -22.14
CA GLN A 111 12.32 -1.27 -23.03
C GLN A 111 11.04 -2.10 -23.10
N HIS A 112 10.31 -2.19 -21.97
CA HIS A 112 9.07 -2.96 -21.90
C HIS A 112 7.81 -2.11 -22.05
N HIS A 113 7.97 -0.84 -22.44
CA HIS A 113 6.85 0.10 -22.64
C HIS A 113 5.90 0.18 -21.45
N LEU A 114 6.44 0.08 -20.22
CA LEU A 114 5.66 0.20 -19.01
C LEU A 114 5.30 1.66 -18.76
N VAL A 115 4.11 1.89 -18.20
CA VAL A 115 3.70 3.17 -17.65
C VAL A 115 3.59 3.00 -16.15
N VAL A 116 4.36 3.77 -15.40
CA VAL A 116 4.36 3.74 -13.94
C VAL A 116 3.69 5.01 -13.43
N PHE A 117 2.57 4.83 -12.74
CA PHE A 117 1.82 5.90 -12.07
C PHE A 117 1.87 5.71 -10.56
N ARG A 118 2.24 6.74 -9.82
CA ARG A 118 2.18 6.75 -8.37
C ARG A 118 0.80 7.21 -7.91
N LEU A 119 0.18 6.42 -7.05
CA LEU A 119 -1.11 6.69 -6.38
C LEU A 119 -0.88 6.67 -4.87
N HIS A 120 -0.61 7.83 -4.28
CA HIS A 120 -0.26 7.98 -2.87
C HIS A 120 -1.19 8.96 -2.16
N ASP A 121 -1.16 10.23 -2.56
CA ASP A 121 -1.89 11.28 -1.86
C ASP A 121 -3.40 11.13 -2.01
N GLU A 122 -3.86 10.76 -3.21
CA GLU A 122 -5.28 10.64 -3.54
C GLU A 122 -5.93 9.46 -2.83
N ILE A 123 -5.23 8.32 -2.72
CA ILE A 123 -5.76 7.12 -2.05
C ILE A 123 -5.88 7.32 -0.52
N HIS A 124 -5.07 8.23 0.05
CA HIS A 124 -5.14 8.66 1.44
C HIS A 124 -6.13 9.82 1.67
N ALA A 125 -6.47 10.58 0.63
CA ALA A 125 -7.25 11.80 0.76
C ALA A 125 -8.76 11.58 0.81
N ASP A 126 -9.25 10.42 0.41
CA ASP A 126 -10.66 10.07 0.48
C ASP A 126 -11.16 10.14 1.93
N THR A 127 -12.46 10.36 2.11
CA THR A 127 -13.14 10.37 3.41
C THR A 127 -12.88 9.09 4.22
N THR A 128 -12.57 8.00 3.52
CA THR A 128 -12.05 6.76 4.08
C THR A 128 -10.72 6.48 3.43
N ASP A 129 -9.64 6.61 4.19
CA ASP A 129 -8.30 6.22 3.74
C ASP A 129 -8.29 4.75 3.30
N HIS A 130 -8.09 4.52 2.00
CA HIS A 130 -8.19 3.18 1.42
C HIS A 130 -7.02 2.28 1.80
N ILE A 131 -5.85 2.85 2.08
CA ILE A 131 -4.70 2.10 2.61
C ILE A 131 -5.04 1.56 3.99
N LEU A 132 -5.54 2.43 4.87
CA LEU A 132 -5.96 2.04 6.20
C LEU A 132 -7.10 1.02 6.19
N LYS A 133 -8.06 1.20 5.28
CA LYS A 133 -9.16 0.24 5.11
C LYS A 133 -8.67 -1.14 4.74
N GLY A 134 -7.71 -1.26 3.82
CA GLY A 134 -7.14 -2.54 3.43
C GLY A 134 -6.47 -3.26 4.60
N ILE A 135 -5.64 -2.56 5.38
CA ILE A 135 -4.97 -3.17 6.53
C ILE A 135 -5.97 -3.55 7.65
N TYR A 136 -7.03 -2.78 7.86
CA TYR A 136 -8.05 -3.13 8.84
C TYR A 136 -8.87 -4.35 8.41
N GLU A 137 -9.20 -4.48 7.12
CA GLU A 137 -9.83 -5.67 6.56
C GLU A 137 -8.94 -6.91 6.77
N GLU A 138 -7.64 -6.82 6.48
CA GLU A 138 -6.67 -7.91 6.67
C GLU A 138 -6.55 -8.32 8.15
N LEU A 139 -6.52 -7.36 9.05
CA LEU A 139 -6.49 -7.61 10.49
C LEU A 139 -7.84 -8.07 11.05
N GLY A 140 -8.94 -7.93 10.31
CA GLY A 140 -10.31 -8.12 10.79
C GLY A 140 -10.69 -7.09 11.87
N TRP A 141 -10.15 -5.88 11.74
CA TRP A 141 -10.40 -4.76 12.66
C TRP A 141 -11.48 -3.80 12.17
N ASP A 142 -11.93 -3.93 10.94
CA ASP A 142 -13.06 -3.19 10.36
C ASP A 142 -14.35 -3.24 11.20
N LYS A 143 -14.54 -4.32 11.94
CA LYS A 143 -15.66 -4.55 12.87
C LYS A 143 -15.53 -3.88 14.23
N TYR A 144 -14.36 -3.34 14.57
CA TYR A 144 -14.12 -2.71 15.88
C TYR A 144 -14.46 -1.22 15.86
N PRO A 145 -14.73 -0.61 17.02
CA PRO A 145 -14.95 0.82 17.09
C PRO A 145 -13.71 1.62 16.66
N HIS A 146 -13.93 2.64 15.80
CA HIS A 146 -12.93 3.59 15.36
C HIS A 146 -13.24 4.98 15.92
N PRO A 147 -12.74 5.32 17.13
CA PRO A 147 -12.96 6.63 17.70
C PRO A 147 -12.40 7.73 16.80
N PRO A 148 -13.09 8.88 16.66
CA PRO A 148 -12.59 9.98 15.86
C PRO A 148 -11.31 10.56 16.48
N GLY A 149 -10.40 10.97 15.63
CA GLY A 149 -9.15 11.61 16.00
C GLY A 149 -8.82 12.80 15.11
N PRO A 150 -7.73 13.52 15.39
CA PRO A 150 -7.21 14.52 14.48
C PRO A 150 -6.95 13.92 13.08
N ARG A 151 -7.08 14.74 12.03
CA ARG A 151 -6.87 14.30 10.65
C ARG A 151 -5.52 13.60 10.48
N GLY A 152 -5.55 12.42 9.85
CA GLY A 152 -4.37 11.58 9.65
C GLY A 152 -3.88 10.85 10.91
N GLN A 153 -4.72 10.80 11.96
CA GLN A 153 -4.52 9.95 13.12
C GLN A 153 -5.69 8.98 13.22
N TYR A 154 -5.38 7.70 13.28
CA TYR A 154 -6.37 6.63 13.26
C TYR A 154 -6.33 5.85 14.55
N PHE A 155 -7.48 5.68 15.15
CA PHE A 155 -7.65 5.00 16.42
C PHE A 155 -8.60 3.82 16.28
N VAL A 156 -8.31 2.75 17.00
CA VAL A 156 -9.17 1.57 17.06
C VAL A 156 -9.22 1.03 18.49
N THR A 157 -10.42 0.64 18.92
CA THR A 157 -10.60 -0.04 20.20
C THR A 157 -10.69 -1.53 19.96
N VAL A 158 -9.68 -2.26 20.38
CA VAL A 158 -9.60 -3.72 20.23
C VAL A 158 -10.04 -4.42 21.52
N PRO A 159 -10.43 -5.70 21.48
CA PRO A 159 -10.56 -6.51 22.69
C PRO A 159 -9.28 -6.46 23.52
N GLN A 160 -9.43 -6.37 24.84
CA GLN A 160 -8.29 -6.26 25.75
C GLN A 160 -7.35 -7.47 25.62
N VAL A 161 -6.09 -7.19 25.32
CA VAL A 161 -5.00 -8.17 25.19
C VAL A 161 -3.71 -7.61 25.78
N THR A 162 -2.70 -8.45 26.01
CA THR A 162 -1.35 -7.96 26.34
C THR A 162 -0.62 -7.44 25.10
N LEU A 163 0.37 -6.55 25.31
CA LEU A 163 1.24 -6.07 24.22
C LEU A 163 1.89 -7.23 23.45
N ALA A 164 2.35 -8.25 24.17
CA ALA A 164 2.96 -9.43 23.57
C ALA A 164 1.96 -10.25 22.73
N GLU A 165 0.71 -10.38 23.15
CA GLU A 165 -0.34 -11.06 22.38
C GLU A 165 -0.73 -10.26 21.14
N LEU A 166 -0.86 -8.93 21.26
CA LEU A 166 -1.11 -8.05 20.15
C LEU A 166 -0.01 -8.17 19.09
N ALA A 167 1.26 -8.07 19.50
CA ALA A 167 2.42 -8.19 18.61
C ALA A 167 2.44 -9.53 17.87
N ARG A 168 2.22 -10.65 18.57
CA ARG A 168 2.14 -11.98 17.94
C ARG A 168 0.98 -12.11 16.97
N SER A 169 -0.18 -11.53 17.30
CA SER A 169 -1.34 -11.53 16.40
C SER A 169 -1.06 -10.76 15.12
N LEU A 170 -0.45 -9.57 15.21
CA LEU A 170 -0.03 -8.78 14.05
C LEU A 170 1.00 -9.54 13.21
N GLN A 171 2.02 -10.11 13.84
CA GLN A 171 3.05 -10.90 13.16
C GLN A 171 2.45 -12.06 12.36
N SER A 172 1.52 -12.80 12.96
CA SER A 172 0.88 -13.93 12.32
C SER A 172 -0.04 -13.54 11.18
N LYS A 173 -0.89 -12.51 11.37
CA LYS A 173 -1.89 -12.09 10.38
C LYS A 173 -1.27 -11.39 9.17
N LEU A 174 -0.23 -10.59 9.41
CA LEU A 174 0.44 -9.83 8.35
C LEU A 174 1.68 -10.55 7.80
N HIS A 175 1.94 -11.77 8.25
CA HIS A 175 3.11 -12.57 7.84
C HIS A 175 4.44 -11.81 7.98
N VAL A 176 4.58 -11.01 9.06
CA VAL A 176 5.77 -10.19 9.30
C VAL A 176 6.90 -11.07 9.83
N GLN A 177 8.05 -11.02 9.18
CA GLN A 177 9.22 -11.75 9.66
C GLN A 177 9.91 -11.07 10.84
N THR A 178 10.04 -9.75 10.77
CA THR A 178 10.74 -8.94 11.77
C THR A 178 9.82 -7.85 12.28
N LEU A 179 9.29 -8.04 13.48
CA LEU A 179 8.49 -7.06 14.20
C LEU A 179 9.31 -6.54 15.37
N ARG A 180 9.36 -5.22 15.54
CA ARG A 180 10.07 -4.58 16.64
C ARG A 180 9.09 -3.93 17.59
N VAL A 181 9.31 -4.10 18.89
CA VAL A 181 8.40 -3.64 19.94
C VAL A 181 9.18 -2.92 21.02
N GLU A 182 8.69 -1.77 21.48
CA GLU A 182 9.12 -1.07 22.67
C GLU A 182 7.97 -0.99 23.67
N GLY A 183 8.17 -1.43 24.91
CA GLY A 183 7.17 -1.41 25.99
C GLY A 183 7.16 -2.67 26.84
N ASP A 184 6.38 -2.66 27.92
CA ASP A 184 6.19 -3.84 28.77
C ASP A 184 5.37 -4.91 28.04
N PRO A 185 5.88 -6.14 27.84
CA PRO A 185 5.12 -7.24 27.20
C PRO A 185 3.77 -7.54 27.84
N ASN A 186 3.62 -7.27 29.14
CA ASN A 186 2.40 -7.50 29.90
C ASN A 186 1.45 -6.28 29.93
N LEU A 187 1.84 -5.16 29.29
CA LEU A 187 0.96 -3.99 29.23
C LEU A 187 -0.38 -4.36 28.63
N SER A 188 -1.46 -4.02 29.34
CA SER A 188 -2.82 -4.25 28.86
C SER A 188 -3.16 -3.23 27.80
N ILE A 189 -3.55 -3.70 26.61
CA ILE A 189 -3.88 -2.89 25.43
C ILE A 189 -5.35 -3.07 25.08
N SER A 190 -6.04 -1.95 24.90
CA SER A 190 -7.39 -1.88 24.32
C SER A 190 -7.57 -0.72 23.35
N HIS A 191 -6.76 0.34 23.47
CA HIS A 191 -6.84 1.51 22.60
C HIS A 191 -5.54 1.69 21.82
N VAL A 192 -5.64 1.52 20.54
CA VAL A 192 -4.53 1.53 19.59
C VAL A 192 -4.58 2.80 18.73
N ALA A 193 -3.44 3.48 18.60
CA ALA A 193 -3.21 4.40 17.50
C ALA A 193 -2.52 3.62 16.36
N PHE A 194 -3.03 3.72 15.14
CA PHE A 194 -2.45 3.07 13.96
C PHE A 194 -2.04 4.13 12.94
N LEU A 195 -0.75 4.25 12.67
CA LEU A 195 -0.18 5.19 11.71
C LEU A 195 0.68 4.41 10.71
N PRO A 196 0.12 3.98 9.56
CA PRO A 196 0.87 3.23 8.57
C PRO A 196 1.98 4.08 7.95
N GLY A 197 2.89 3.44 7.25
CA GLY A 197 3.97 4.10 6.52
C GLY A 197 4.93 4.89 7.39
N SER A 198 5.43 6.00 6.84
CA SER A 198 6.37 6.94 7.47
C SER A 198 5.67 8.22 7.90
N SER A 199 4.91 8.17 8.97
CA SER A 199 4.07 9.29 9.43
C SER A 199 4.84 10.42 10.14
N GLY A 200 6.07 10.16 10.58
CA GLY A 200 6.96 11.13 11.23
C GLY A 200 6.67 11.39 12.71
N LEU A 201 7.69 11.89 13.41
CA LEU A 201 7.71 12.09 14.87
C LEU A 201 6.49 12.84 15.40
N GLU A 202 6.17 14.00 14.80
CA GLU A 202 5.12 14.86 15.36
C GLU A 202 3.75 14.15 15.36
N LYS A 203 3.36 13.52 14.27
CA LYS A 203 2.09 12.78 14.20
C LYS A 203 2.09 11.59 15.16
N GLN A 204 3.19 10.87 15.26
CA GLN A 204 3.36 9.70 16.13
C GLN A 204 3.23 10.08 17.61
N VAL A 205 3.93 11.13 18.04
CA VAL A 205 3.86 11.63 19.42
C VAL A 205 2.49 12.22 19.74
N LEU A 206 1.90 12.97 18.82
CA LEU A 206 0.54 13.51 19.00
C LEU A 206 -0.50 12.39 19.17
N ALA A 207 -0.37 11.29 18.44
CA ALA A 207 -1.24 10.14 18.59
C ALA A 207 -1.03 9.44 19.95
N LEU A 208 0.22 9.20 20.36
CA LEU A 208 0.54 8.60 21.66
C LEU A 208 0.07 9.45 22.85
N ARG A 209 -0.01 10.77 22.68
CA ARG A 209 -0.46 11.70 23.74
C ARG A 209 -1.96 11.75 23.91
N GLN A 210 -2.74 11.18 22.98
CA GLN A 210 -4.19 11.15 23.14
C GLN A 210 -4.58 10.36 24.40
N PRO A 211 -5.60 10.83 25.14
CA PRO A 211 -6.07 10.14 26.34
C PRO A 211 -6.45 8.69 26.04
N GLY A 212 -6.00 7.77 26.89
CA GLY A 212 -6.34 6.36 26.80
C GLY A 212 -5.53 5.54 25.81
N ILE A 213 -4.79 6.15 24.88
CA ILE A 213 -3.96 5.38 23.92
C ILE A 213 -2.80 4.72 24.67
N GLU A 214 -2.73 3.38 24.60
CA GLU A 214 -1.67 2.57 25.22
C GLU A 214 -0.54 2.24 24.22
N VAL A 215 -0.87 2.01 22.94
CA VAL A 215 0.10 1.61 21.94
C VAL A 215 -0.05 2.39 20.64
N LEU A 216 1.08 2.74 20.06
CA LEU A 216 1.19 3.15 18.65
C LEU A 216 1.68 1.97 17.82
N ILE A 217 0.95 1.65 16.76
CA ILE A 217 1.41 0.77 15.68
C ILE A 217 1.77 1.67 14.51
N ALA A 218 3.01 1.61 14.06
CA ALA A 218 3.52 2.40 12.94
C ALA A 218 4.19 1.52 11.89
N GLY A 219 4.26 1.99 10.66
CA GLY A 219 5.06 1.35 9.62
C GLY A 219 6.55 1.48 9.97
N GLU A 220 7.03 2.70 10.11
CA GLU A 220 8.41 2.99 10.53
C GLU A 220 8.49 4.24 11.41
N ALA A 221 9.58 4.34 12.14
CA ALA A 221 9.95 5.50 12.95
C ALA A 221 11.47 5.62 13.04
N SER A 222 11.96 6.87 13.16
CA SER A 222 13.35 7.11 13.49
C SER A 222 13.67 6.59 14.89
N GLU A 223 14.72 5.79 15.02
CA GLU A 223 15.07 5.14 16.29
C GLU A 223 15.42 6.17 17.38
N TRP A 224 16.12 7.25 17.03
CA TRP A 224 16.48 8.32 17.98
C TRP A 224 15.34 9.31 18.28
N GLU A 225 14.15 9.13 17.71
CA GLU A 225 12.98 10.00 17.90
C GLU A 225 11.86 9.27 18.63
N THR A 226 10.88 8.72 17.91
CA THR A 226 9.69 8.11 18.50
C THR A 226 10.02 6.90 19.38
N VAL A 227 11.02 6.10 19.00
CA VAL A 227 11.42 4.94 19.80
C VAL A 227 11.96 5.39 21.17
N GLU A 228 12.87 6.37 21.19
CA GLU A 228 13.41 6.91 22.45
C GLU A 228 12.35 7.65 23.26
N TYR A 229 11.40 8.36 22.60
CA TYR A 229 10.26 8.96 23.29
C TYR A 229 9.43 7.92 24.06
N VAL A 230 9.13 6.77 23.41
CA VAL A 230 8.37 5.69 24.07
C VAL A 230 9.19 5.03 25.16
N ARG A 231 10.47 4.78 24.93
CA ARG A 231 11.40 4.24 25.93
C ARG A 231 11.44 5.11 27.20
N ASP A 232 11.54 6.43 27.04
CA ASP A 232 11.50 7.36 28.15
C ASP A 232 10.13 7.36 28.86
N ALA A 233 9.04 7.26 28.09
CA ALA A 233 7.69 7.15 28.68
C ALA A 233 7.57 5.88 29.54
N VAL A 234 8.06 4.75 29.07
CA VAL A 234 8.11 3.48 29.82
C VAL A 234 8.96 3.63 31.09
N ALA A 235 10.16 4.21 30.98
CA ALA A 235 11.05 4.45 32.12
C ALA A 235 10.45 5.40 33.17
N GLN A 236 9.55 6.30 32.75
CA GLN A 236 8.77 7.18 33.63
C GLN A 236 7.51 6.52 34.22
N GLY A 237 7.31 5.22 33.99
CA GLY A 237 6.14 4.48 34.46
C GLY A 237 4.83 4.79 33.73
N LYS A 238 4.91 5.28 32.49
CA LYS A 238 3.71 5.53 31.67
C LYS A 238 3.34 4.27 30.91
N ASN A 239 2.05 3.99 30.81
CA ASN A 239 1.50 2.87 30.05
C ASN A 239 1.52 3.21 28.54
N LYS A 240 2.70 3.15 27.94
CA LYS A 240 2.92 3.41 26.52
C LYS A 240 3.72 2.30 25.89
N ALA A 241 3.44 2.03 24.59
CA ALA A 241 4.18 1.07 23.79
C ALA A 241 4.24 1.52 22.33
N LEU A 242 5.17 0.92 21.59
CA LEU A 242 5.34 1.09 20.15
C LEU A 242 5.51 -0.28 19.49
N ILE A 243 4.84 -0.49 18.37
CA ILE A 243 5.06 -1.64 17.48
C ILE A 243 5.42 -1.09 16.10
N LEU A 244 6.56 -1.53 15.55
CA LEU A 244 7.00 -1.20 14.19
C LEU A 244 6.79 -2.41 13.30
N LEU A 245 5.88 -2.27 12.32
CA LEU A 245 5.51 -3.32 11.37
C LEU A 245 6.47 -3.44 10.18
N GLY A 246 7.09 -2.35 9.81
CA GLY A 246 7.69 -2.13 8.49
C GLY A 246 6.74 -1.37 7.57
N HIS A 247 7.30 -0.44 6.78
CA HIS A 247 6.53 0.45 5.91
C HIS A 247 5.63 -0.36 4.97
N GLN A 248 6.25 -1.22 4.15
CA GLN A 248 5.55 -2.06 3.19
C GLN A 248 4.42 -2.88 3.84
N VAL A 249 4.69 -3.57 4.93
CA VAL A 249 3.72 -4.43 5.62
C VAL A 249 2.49 -3.64 6.08
N SER A 250 2.69 -2.39 6.49
CA SER A 250 1.61 -1.55 7.01
C SER A 250 0.69 -0.98 5.92
N GLU A 251 1.08 -1.03 4.64
CA GLU A 251 0.35 -0.41 3.53
C GLU A 251 0.03 -1.34 2.35
N GLU A 252 0.79 -2.44 2.17
CA GLU A 252 0.55 -3.41 1.10
C GLU A 252 -0.91 -3.91 1.01
N PRO A 253 -1.61 -4.24 2.13
CA PRO A 253 -3.01 -4.66 2.08
C PRO A 253 -3.93 -3.59 1.48
N GLY A 254 -3.58 -2.31 1.61
CA GLY A 254 -4.28 -1.20 0.96
C GLY A 254 -4.16 -1.25 -0.55
N MET A 255 -2.99 -1.62 -1.09
CA MET A 255 -2.78 -1.76 -2.52
C MET A 255 -3.41 -3.04 -3.09
N GLU A 256 -3.51 -4.10 -2.31
CA GLU A 256 -4.34 -5.26 -2.67
C GLU A 256 -5.83 -4.88 -2.74
N ARG A 257 -6.30 -4.06 -1.79
CA ARG A 257 -7.66 -3.50 -1.83
C ARG A 257 -7.85 -2.62 -3.07
N CYS A 258 -6.87 -1.79 -3.42
CA CYS A 258 -6.87 -1.00 -4.66
C CYS A 258 -7.07 -1.89 -5.89
N ALA A 259 -6.40 -3.04 -5.99
CA ALA A 259 -6.64 -3.98 -7.07
C ALA A 259 -8.10 -4.45 -7.16
N LYS A 260 -8.75 -4.70 -6.02
CA LYS A 260 -10.17 -5.08 -5.98
C LYS A 260 -11.05 -3.95 -6.54
N ASP A 261 -10.82 -2.71 -6.12
CA ASP A 261 -11.54 -1.54 -6.61
C ASP A 261 -11.31 -1.31 -8.12
N LEU A 262 -10.08 -1.52 -8.62
CA LEU A 262 -9.76 -1.35 -10.04
C LEU A 262 -10.34 -2.46 -10.93
N ARG A 263 -10.52 -3.69 -10.41
CA ARG A 263 -11.26 -4.75 -11.14
C ARG A 263 -12.71 -4.36 -11.40
N GLU A 264 -13.34 -3.67 -10.44
CA GLU A 264 -14.69 -3.14 -10.61
C GLU A 264 -14.73 -1.97 -11.60
N LEU A 265 -13.72 -1.12 -11.58
CA LEU A 265 -13.60 0.05 -12.47
C LEU A 265 -13.31 -0.35 -13.92
N PHE A 266 -12.55 -1.43 -14.14
CA PHE A 266 -12.09 -1.90 -15.46
C PHE A 266 -12.51 -3.35 -15.75
N PRO A 267 -13.82 -3.64 -15.91
CA PRO A 267 -14.33 -5.02 -16.01
C PRO A 267 -13.85 -5.79 -17.24
N GLY A 268 -13.17 -5.14 -18.17
CA GLY A 268 -12.61 -5.79 -19.38
C GLY A 268 -11.08 -5.89 -19.41
N ILE A 269 -10.41 -5.44 -18.35
CA ILE A 269 -8.95 -5.42 -18.25
C ILE A 269 -8.52 -6.27 -17.06
N ARG A 270 -7.47 -7.08 -17.25
CA ARG A 270 -6.87 -7.80 -16.14
C ARG A 270 -6.25 -6.82 -15.14
N VAL A 271 -6.55 -6.98 -13.85
CA VAL A 271 -5.95 -6.22 -12.76
C VAL A 271 -5.37 -7.20 -11.74
N ASP A 272 -4.07 -7.21 -11.60
CA ASP A 272 -3.35 -8.03 -10.66
C ASP A 272 -2.77 -7.19 -9.52
N HIS A 273 -2.68 -7.77 -8.31
CA HIS A 273 -1.84 -7.25 -7.25
C HIS A 273 -0.56 -8.07 -7.21
N ILE A 274 0.58 -7.39 -7.17
CA ILE A 274 1.89 -8.03 -7.02
C ILE A 274 2.54 -7.48 -5.75
N VAL A 275 2.75 -8.35 -4.78
CA VAL A 275 3.36 -8.01 -3.50
C VAL A 275 4.81 -7.56 -3.71
N ALA A 276 5.17 -6.39 -3.17
CA ALA A 276 6.55 -5.87 -3.27
C ALA A 276 7.56 -6.72 -2.47
N GLY A 277 7.09 -7.39 -1.42
CA GLY A 277 7.89 -8.21 -0.54
C GLY A 277 8.65 -7.42 0.53
N GLN A 278 9.04 -8.11 1.59
CA GLN A 278 9.78 -7.51 2.70
C GLN A 278 11.27 -7.46 2.36
N PRO A 279 11.90 -6.26 2.27
CA PRO A 279 13.29 -6.16 1.81
C PRO A 279 14.31 -6.60 2.88
N LEU A 280 13.92 -6.52 4.15
CA LEU A 280 14.79 -6.85 5.29
C LEU A 280 14.45 -8.25 5.81
N TRP A 281 15.46 -9.03 6.11
CA TRP A 281 15.31 -10.37 6.64
C TRP A 281 16.05 -10.53 7.98
N ASN A 282 15.60 -11.49 8.79
CA ASN A 282 16.20 -11.80 10.07
C ASN A 282 17.24 -12.91 9.88
N PRO A 283 18.50 -12.76 10.39
CA PRO A 283 19.53 -13.79 10.28
C PRO A 283 19.12 -15.16 10.83
N GLU A 284 18.21 -15.23 11.80
CA GLU A 284 17.70 -16.50 12.35
C GLU A 284 16.78 -17.25 11.37
N HIS A 285 16.12 -16.54 10.46
CA HIS A 285 15.12 -17.12 9.55
C HIS A 285 15.54 -17.08 8.08
N GLY A 286 16.58 -16.32 7.75
CA GLY A 286 17.01 -16.10 6.36
C GLY A 286 16.02 -15.25 5.55
N PRO A 287 16.36 -14.94 4.29
CA PRO A 287 15.46 -14.21 3.40
C PRO A 287 14.22 -15.04 3.08
N VAL A 288 13.05 -14.40 3.07
CA VAL A 288 11.85 -15.01 2.48
C VAL A 288 12.11 -15.18 1.00
N ALA A 289 11.80 -16.35 0.47
CA ALA A 289 11.70 -16.50 -0.98
C ALA A 289 10.56 -15.59 -1.45
N ASN A 290 10.88 -14.36 -1.79
CA ASN A 290 9.99 -13.44 -2.49
C ASN A 290 9.83 -13.98 -3.92
N SER A 291 9.01 -15.00 -4.09
CA SER A 291 8.50 -15.35 -5.40
C SER A 291 7.20 -14.57 -5.56
N PRO A 292 7.18 -13.50 -6.36
CA PRO A 292 5.92 -12.95 -6.84
C PRO A 292 5.25 -14.08 -7.64
N GLN A 293 4.22 -14.70 -7.04
CA GLN A 293 3.40 -15.71 -7.70
C GLN A 293 2.59 -15.09 -8.83
#